data_a87377677c51e006fe835a593049320f
#
_entry.id   a87377677c51e006fe835a593049320f
#
_cell.length_a   1.000
_cell.length_b   1.000
_cell.length_c   1.000
_cell.angle_alpha   90.00
_cell.angle_beta   90.00
_cell.angle_gamma   90.00
#
_symmetry.space_group_name_H-M   'P 1'
#
loop_
_entity.id
_entity.type
_entity.pdbx_description
1 polymer ?
#
loop_
_entity_poly.entity_id
_entity_poly.type
_entity_poly.pdbx_seq_one_letter_code
_entity_poly.pdbx_strand_id
1 'polypeptide(L)'
;MKVCLVGSSGGHLTHLYMLKPFWENKERFWVTFDKEDARSVLKDEKMYPCYYPTNRSLKALLINTRIAWKVLRKEKPDVIISSGAAVAVPFFYLGKLMGKKLIYIEVFDRIDKPTVTGKMVYPITDRFIVQLSLIHI
;
A
#
# COMPACT_ATOMS: atom_id res chain seq x y z
N MET A 1 5.48 -17.38 -3.22
CA MET A 1 4.54 -16.32 -2.83
C MET A 1 4.95 -15.01 -3.46
N LYS A 2 4.01 -14.32 -4.07
CA LYS A 2 4.26 -13.02 -4.69
C LYS A 2 3.57 -11.92 -3.90
N VAL A 3 4.29 -10.84 -3.61
CA VAL A 3 3.83 -9.77 -2.73
C VAL A 3 3.68 -8.46 -3.50
N CYS A 4 2.54 -7.80 -3.31
CA CYS A 4 2.30 -6.44 -3.79
C CYS A 4 2.44 -5.47 -2.61
N LEU A 5 3.32 -4.50 -2.74
CA LEU A 5 3.54 -3.48 -1.72
C LEU A 5 3.01 -2.15 -2.27
N VAL A 6 1.92 -1.65 -1.70
CA VAL A 6 1.25 -0.46 -2.21
C VAL A 6 1.15 0.64 -1.15
N GLY A 7 1.42 1.87 -1.56
CA GLY A 7 1.33 3.02 -0.69
C GLY A 7 1.74 4.30 -1.39
N SER A 8 1.52 5.44 -0.74
CA SER A 8 2.03 6.71 -1.25
C SER A 8 3.54 6.80 -1.03
N SER A 9 4.19 7.71 -1.73
CA SER A 9 5.60 7.99 -1.51
C SER A 9 5.83 8.62 -0.12
N GLY A 10 7.08 8.80 0.27
CA GLY A 10 7.42 9.39 1.55
C GLY A 10 7.38 8.39 2.70
N GLY A 11 6.77 8.80 3.83
CA GLY A 11 6.76 8.00 5.05
C GLY A 11 6.11 6.64 4.91
N HIS A 12 5.01 6.54 4.16
CA HIS A 12 4.33 5.26 3.93
C HIS A 12 5.22 4.29 3.18
N LEU A 13 5.93 4.78 2.17
CA LEU A 13 6.87 3.95 1.41
C LEU A 13 8.02 3.49 2.29
N THR A 14 8.55 4.38 3.12
CA THR A 14 9.63 4.05 4.04
C THR A 14 9.23 2.94 5.01
N HIS A 15 8.02 3.01 5.56
CA HIS A 15 7.53 1.96 6.46
C HIS A 15 7.47 0.61 5.76
N LEU A 16 7.01 0.56 4.51
CA LEU A 16 6.97 -0.68 3.75
C LEU A 16 8.38 -1.18 3.44
N TYR A 17 9.29 -0.29 3.10
CA TYR A 17 10.66 -0.66 2.80
C TYR A 17 11.37 -1.28 4.01
N MET A 18 11.05 -0.80 5.20
CA MET A 18 11.61 -1.34 6.45
C MET A 18 11.17 -2.77 6.75
N LEU A 19 10.18 -3.30 6.02
CA LEU A 19 9.79 -4.70 6.12
C LEU A 19 10.67 -5.60 5.25
N LYS A 20 11.82 -5.13 4.83
CA LYS A 20 12.73 -5.87 3.97
C LYS A 20 13.00 -7.31 4.42
N PRO A 21 13.23 -7.60 5.71
CA PRO A 21 13.42 -9.00 6.14
C PRO A 21 12.25 -9.91 5.75
N PHE A 22 11.04 -9.35 5.63
CA PHE A 22 9.88 -10.13 5.21
C PHE A 22 9.87 -10.37 3.70
N TRP A 23 10.11 -9.32 2.90
CA TRP A 23 9.86 -9.41 1.46
C TRP A 23 11.10 -9.69 0.61
N GLU A 24 12.32 -9.56 1.15
CA GLU A 24 13.52 -9.66 0.32
C GLU A 24 13.72 -11.03 -0.32
N ASN A 25 13.17 -12.10 0.27
CA ASN A 25 13.26 -13.45 -0.26
C ASN A 25 12.06 -13.84 -1.14
N LYS A 26 11.17 -12.91 -1.44
CA LYS A 26 9.92 -13.19 -2.16
C LYS A 26 9.88 -12.44 -3.47
N GLU A 27 9.17 -12.99 -4.45
CA GLU A 27 8.80 -12.22 -5.62
C GLU A 27 7.92 -11.06 -5.16
N ARG A 28 8.21 -9.87 -5.67
CA ARG A 28 7.53 -8.67 -5.21
C ARG A 28 7.51 -7.58 -6.25
N PHE A 29 6.53 -6.71 -6.13
CA PHE A 29 6.49 -5.48 -6.91
C PHE A 29 5.85 -4.40 -6.04
N TRP A 30 6.07 -3.15 -6.45
CA TRP A 30 5.65 -1.98 -5.70
C TRP A 30 4.67 -1.16 -6.51
N VAL A 31 3.72 -0.53 -5.84
CA VAL A 31 2.81 0.43 -6.44
C VAL A 31 2.86 1.69 -5.59
N THR A 32 3.31 2.79 -6.18
CA THR A 32 3.45 4.05 -5.46
C THR A 32 3.43 5.22 -6.45
N PHE A 33 3.51 6.44 -5.93
CA PHE A 33 3.57 7.62 -6.79
C PHE A 33 4.93 7.70 -7.48
N ASP A 34 4.93 8.11 -8.75
CA ASP A 34 6.17 8.28 -9.50
C ASP A 34 6.82 9.60 -9.11
N LYS A 35 7.41 9.63 -7.94
CA LYS A 35 8.13 10.77 -7.39
C LYS A 35 9.59 10.42 -7.19
N GLU A 36 10.43 11.46 -7.07
CA GLU A 36 11.87 11.29 -7.00
C GLU A 36 12.30 10.42 -5.82
N ASP A 37 11.69 10.61 -4.65
CA ASP A 37 12.01 9.82 -3.46
C ASP A 37 11.70 8.35 -3.66
N ALA A 38 10.56 8.03 -4.29
CA ALA A 38 10.19 6.65 -4.59
C ALA A 38 11.16 6.03 -5.59
N ARG A 39 11.50 6.75 -6.65
CA ARG A 39 12.44 6.25 -7.65
C ARG A 39 13.82 5.97 -7.06
N SER A 40 14.24 6.81 -6.11
CA SER A 40 15.52 6.64 -5.44
C SER A 40 15.52 5.39 -4.55
N VAL A 41 14.50 5.21 -3.73
CA VAL A 41 14.40 4.08 -2.81
C VAL A 41 14.21 2.76 -3.57
N LEU A 42 13.42 2.77 -4.64
CA LEU A 42 13.02 1.58 -5.37
C LEU A 42 13.77 1.39 -6.70
N LYS A 43 14.95 1.96 -6.84
CA LYS A 43 15.68 1.92 -8.11
C LYS A 43 15.98 0.51 -8.61
N ASP A 44 16.14 -0.45 -7.71
CA ASP A 44 16.41 -1.85 -8.04
C ASP A 44 15.17 -2.73 -7.92
N GLU A 45 13.99 -2.12 -7.76
CA GLU A 45 12.73 -2.82 -7.56
C GLU A 45 11.79 -2.58 -8.73
N LYS A 46 10.91 -3.56 -8.97
CA LYS A 46 9.84 -3.40 -9.96
C LYS A 46 8.77 -2.50 -9.38
N MET A 47 8.49 -1.37 -10.03
CA MET A 47 7.55 -0.38 -9.55
C MET A 47 6.52 -0.04 -10.62
N TYR A 48 5.26 0.03 -10.22
CA TYR A 48 4.17 0.54 -11.03
C TYR A 48 3.75 1.90 -10.51
N PRO A 49 3.69 2.93 -11.34
CA PRO A 49 3.23 4.24 -10.88
C PRO A 49 1.71 4.27 -10.72
N CYS A 50 1.24 5.04 -9.74
CA CYS A 50 -0.17 5.32 -9.57
C CYS A 50 -0.42 6.83 -9.64
N TYR A 51 -1.69 7.21 -9.77
CA TYR A 51 -2.09 8.59 -9.99
C TYR A 51 -2.14 9.37 -8.68
N TYR A 52 -1.64 10.60 -8.68
CA TYR A 52 -1.75 11.53 -7.57
C TYR A 52 -2.10 12.92 -8.11
N PRO A 53 -2.65 13.84 -7.28
CA PRO A 53 -2.95 13.71 -5.85
C PRO A 53 -4.20 12.86 -5.60
N THR A 54 -4.25 12.20 -4.43
CA THR A 54 -5.36 11.31 -4.07
C THR A 54 -6.33 11.92 -3.08
N ASN A 55 -6.01 13.07 -2.48
CA ASN A 55 -6.82 13.70 -1.46
C ASN A 55 -8.21 14.05 -1.97
N ARG A 56 -9.22 13.37 -1.42
CA ARG A 56 -10.64 13.65 -1.70
C ARG A 56 -10.96 13.80 -3.18
N SER A 57 -10.27 13.05 -4.03
CA SER A 57 -10.45 13.13 -5.47
C SER A 57 -11.11 11.87 -5.99
N LEU A 58 -12.35 12.00 -6.44
CA LEU A 58 -13.06 10.91 -7.09
C LEU A 58 -12.38 10.50 -8.39
N LYS A 59 -11.84 11.48 -9.12
CA LYS A 59 -11.10 11.21 -10.34
C LYS A 59 -9.88 10.33 -10.07
N ALA A 60 -9.11 10.67 -9.03
CA ALA A 60 -7.94 9.86 -8.65
C ALA A 60 -8.34 8.46 -8.23
N LEU A 61 -9.44 8.33 -7.49
CA LEU A 61 -9.95 7.03 -7.08
C LEU A 61 -10.29 6.16 -8.30
N LEU A 62 -10.98 6.71 -9.28
CA LEU A 62 -11.36 5.98 -10.49
C LEU A 62 -10.13 5.57 -11.32
N ILE A 63 -9.16 6.47 -11.47
CA ILE A 63 -7.94 6.19 -12.21
C ILE A 63 -7.13 5.10 -11.50
N ASN A 64 -6.97 5.21 -10.18
CA ASN A 64 -6.22 4.24 -9.42
C ASN A 64 -6.92 2.88 -9.35
N THR A 65 -8.25 2.87 -9.39
CA THR A 65 -9.00 1.61 -9.47
C THR A 65 -8.72 0.89 -10.78
N ARG A 66 -8.66 1.63 -11.89
CA ARG A 66 -8.31 1.05 -13.20
C ARG A 66 -6.87 0.53 -13.21
N ILE A 67 -5.94 1.29 -12.63
CA ILE A 67 -4.55 0.86 -12.52
C ILE A 67 -4.47 -0.42 -11.68
N ALA A 68 -5.17 -0.44 -10.54
CA ALA A 68 -5.19 -1.61 -9.65
C ALA A 68 -5.70 -2.86 -10.38
N TRP A 69 -6.79 -2.72 -11.14
CA TRP A 69 -7.33 -3.83 -11.91
C TRP A 69 -6.31 -4.39 -12.87
N LYS A 70 -5.64 -3.53 -13.65
CA LYS A 70 -4.65 -3.95 -14.63
C LYS A 70 -3.44 -4.61 -13.96
N VAL A 71 -2.92 -3.99 -12.91
CA VAL A 71 -1.72 -4.47 -12.23
C VAL A 71 -1.99 -5.81 -11.54
N LEU A 72 -3.09 -5.92 -10.82
CA LEU A 72 -3.43 -7.15 -10.11
C LEU A 72 -3.69 -8.31 -11.06
N ARG A 73 -4.30 -8.04 -12.20
CA ARG A 73 -4.52 -9.09 -13.21
C ARG A 73 -3.23 -9.53 -13.88
N LYS A 74 -2.30 -8.60 -14.10
CA LYS A 74 -1.03 -8.91 -14.74
C LYS A 74 -0.08 -9.65 -13.81
N GLU A 75 0.09 -9.14 -12.59
CA GLU A 75 1.07 -9.66 -11.66
C GLU A 75 0.56 -10.84 -10.82
N LYS A 76 -0.72 -10.90 -10.57
CA LYS A 76 -1.38 -11.96 -9.79
C LYS A 76 -0.68 -12.21 -8.45
N PRO A 77 -0.58 -11.18 -7.59
CA PRO A 77 0.06 -11.38 -6.30
C PRO A 77 -0.79 -12.26 -5.39
N ASP A 78 -0.14 -12.90 -4.42
CA ASP A 78 -0.83 -13.70 -3.41
C ASP A 78 -1.24 -12.84 -2.22
N VAL A 79 -0.43 -11.82 -1.91
CA VAL A 79 -0.60 -10.95 -0.76
C VAL A 79 -0.46 -9.49 -1.19
N ILE A 80 -1.32 -8.64 -0.64
CA ILE A 80 -1.24 -7.19 -0.83
C ILE A 80 -1.01 -6.54 0.53
N ILE A 81 0.07 -5.78 0.65
CA ILE A 81 0.46 -5.12 1.89
C ILE A 81 0.49 -3.62 1.66
N SER A 82 -0.07 -2.85 2.59
CA SER A 82 0.00 -1.40 2.53
C SER A 82 0.22 -0.81 3.91
N SER A 83 0.88 0.33 3.96
CA SER A 83 1.03 1.14 5.18
C SER A 83 0.24 2.43 5.12
N GLY A 84 -0.53 2.67 4.08
CA GLY A 84 -1.41 3.83 4.05
C GLY A 84 -1.55 4.52 2.72
N ALA A 85 -2.29 5.60 2.81
CA ALA A 85 -2.77 6.51 1.79
C ALA A 85 -3.93 5.93 0.96
N ALA A 86 -4.67 6.85 0.35
CA ALA A 86 -5.90 6.51 -0.37
C ALA A 86 -5.68 5.55 -1.55
N VAL A 87 -4.46 5.49 -2.09
CA VAL A 87 -4.15 4.58 -3.19
C VAL A 87 -4.32 3.11 -2.79
N ALA A 88 -4.19 2.79 -1.50
CA ALA A 88 -4.36 1.43 -1.01
C ALA A 88 -5.81 0.94 -1.13
N VAL A 89 -6.77 1.84 -1.06
CA VAL A 89 -8.20 1.48 -1.03
C VAL A 89 -8.61 0.66 -2.26
N PRO A 90 -8.39 1.13 -3.50
CA PRO A 90 -8.79 0.33 -4.66
C PRO A 90 -8.02 -0.99 -4.76
N PHE A 91 -6.75 -1.02 -4.38
CA PHE A 91 -5.99 -2.27 -4.39
C PHE A 91 -6.54 -3.28 -3.40
N PHE A 92 -6.94 -2.83 -2.21
CA PHE A 92 -7.50 -3.71 -1.20
C PHE A 92 -8.87 -4.25 -1.59
N TYR A 93 -9.76 -3.38 -2.08
CA TYR A 93 -11.10 -3.84 -2.46
C TYR A 93 -11.08 -4.78 -3.67
N LEU A 94 -10.30 -4.45 -4.71
CA LEU A 94 -10.16 -5.36 -5.85
C LEU A 94 -9.42 -6.63 -5.47
N GLY A 95 -8.41 -6.54 -4.62
CA GLY A 95 -7.71 -7.71 -4.11
C GLY A 95 -8.64 -8.65 -3.37
N LYS A 96 -9.55 -8.11 -2.56
CA LYS A 96 -10.53 -8.92 -1.84
C LYS A 96 -11.44 -9.66 -2.83
N LEU A 97 -11.91 -8.97 -3.87
CA LEU A 97 -12.73 -9.60 -4.91
C LEU A 97 -11.99 -10.71 -5.64
N MET A 98 -10.67 -10.59 -5.76
CA MET A 98 -9.83 -11.59 -6.44
C MET A 98 -9.32 -12.69 -5.49
N GLY A 99 -9.74 -12.68 -4.23
CA GLY A 99 -9.34 -13.69 -3.26
C GLY A 99 -7.92 -13.55 -2.72
N LYS A 100 -7.34 -12.35 -2.78
CA LYS A 100 -5.99 -12.12 -2.28
C LYS A 100 -5.99 -11.89 -0.78
N LYS A 101 -4.85 -12.19 -0.13
CA LYS A 101 -4.66 -11.86 1.28
C LYS A 101 -4.31 -10.38 1.42
N LEU A 102 -4.88 -9.73 2.42
CA LEU A 102 -4.73 -8.28 2.63
C LEU A 102 -4.15 -8.01 4.00
N ILE A 103 -3.02 -7.30 4.02
CA ILE A 103 -2.35 -6.91 5.26
C ILE A 103 -2.20 -5.40 5.27
N TYR A 104 -2.72 -4.75 6.30
CA TYR A 104 -2.61 -3.32 6.44
C TYR A 104 -1.85 -2.99 7.72
N ILE A 105 -0.87 -2.09 7.61
CA ILE A 105 -0.07 -1.64 8.74
C ILE A 105 -0.40 -0.19 9.03
N GLU A 106 -1.00 0.05 10.18
CA GLU A 106 -1.34 1.38 10.64
C GLU A 106 -0.26 1.88 11.56
N VAL A 107 0.38 3.00 11.20
CA VAL A 107 1.40 3.63 12.03
C VAL A 107 0.80 4.90 12.62
N PHE A 108 0.69 4.94 13.95
CA PHE A 108 0.16 6.09 14.65
C PHE A 108 1.28 7.03 15.05
N ASP A 109 1.18 8.28 14.64
CA ASP A 109 2.01 9.34 15.18
C ASP A 109 1.47 9.80 16.54
N ARG A 110 0.21 9.51 16.81
CA ARG A 110 -0.49 9.80 18.05
C ARG A 110 -1.32 8.58 18.43
N ILE A 111 -1.69 8.50 19.72
CA ILE A 111 -2.36 7.32 20.28
C ILE A 111 -3.87 7.31 20.04
N ASP A 112 -4.43 8.25 19.30
CA ASP A 112 -5.85 8.49 19.37
C ASP A 112 -6.70 7.84 18.29
N LYS A 113 -6.28 7.86 17.01
CA LYS A 113 -7.21 7.42 15.95
C LYS A 113 -6.50 6.79 14.77
N PRO A 114 -7.10 5.74 14.17
CA PRO A 114 -6.64 5.26 12.88
C PRO A 114 -6.91 6.29 11.79
N THR A 115 -6.16 6.20 10.70
CA THR A 115 -6.36 7.06 9.53
C THR A 115 -7.69 6.74 8.85
N VAL A 116 -8.15 7.66 7.99
CA VAL A 116 -9.36 7.42 7.18
C VAL A 116 -9.16 6.18 6.29
N THR A 117 -8.00 6.06 5.67
CA THR A 117 -7.68 4.88 4.84
C THR A 117 -7.77 3.59 5.67
N GLY A 118 -7.17 3.59 6.86
CA GLY A 118 -7.23 2.44 7.75
C GLY A 118 -8.66 2.04 8.09
N LYS A 119 -9.52 3.02 8.38
CA LYS A 119 -10.94 2.75 8.66
C LYS A 119 -11.65 2.15 7.45
N MET A 120 -11.34 2.62 6.25
CA MET A 120 -11.98 2.14 5.03
C MET A 120 -11.60 0.72 4.68
N VAL A 121 -10.35 0.30 4.94
CA VAL A 121 -9.90 -1.04 4.59
C VAL A 121 -10.05 -2.06 5.72
N TYR A 122 -10.23 -1.61 6.95
CA TYR A 122 -10.33 -2.48 8.13
C TYR A 122 -11.32 -3.64 7.94
N PRO A 123 -12.56 -3.40 7.45
CA PRO A 123 -13.55 -4.46 7.37
C PRO A 123 -13.16 -5.61 6.42
N ILE A 124 -12.29 -5.37 5.46
CA ILE A 124 -11.91 -6.37 4.45
C ILE A 124 -10.50 -6.89 4.63
N THR A 125 -9.74 -6.35 5.58
CA THR A 125 -8.33 -6.69 5.77
C THR A 125 -8.20 -7.97 6.59
N ASP A 126 -7.37 -8.91 6.12
CA ASP A 126 -7.12 -10.16 6.83
C ASP A 126 -6.25 -9.94 8.07
N ARG A 127 -5.29 -9.04 7.99
CA ARG A 127 -4.42 -8.67 9.10
C ARG A 127 -4.31 -7.16 9.18
N PHE A 128 -4.72 -6.60 10.31
CA PHE A 128 -4.60 -5.18 10.57
C PHE A 128 -3.64 -4.98 11.74
N ILE A 129 -2.45 -4.43 11.43
CA ILE A 129 -1.39 -4.27 12.41
C ILE A 129 -1.28 -2.81 12.79
N VAL A 130 -1.30 -2.55 14.09
CA VAL A 130 -1.16 -1.19 14.63
C VAL A 130 0.22 -1.05 15.24
N GLN A 131 0.92 0.02 14.88
CA GLN A 131 2.25 0.31 15.40
C GLN A 131 2.31 1.76 15.86
N LEU A 132 2.75 1.98 17.09
CA LEU A 132 2.95 3.32 17.62
C LEU A 132 4.32 3.84 17.19
N SER A 133 4.37 5.14 16.88
CA SER A 133 5.63 5.78 16.56
C SER A 133 6.53 5.86 17.80
N LEU A 134 7.81 5.54 17.64
CA LEU A 134 8.79 5.61 18.72
C LEU A 134 8.99 7.02 19.24
N ILE A 135 8.63 8.02 18.46
CA ILE A 135 8.75 9.43 18.87
C ILE A 135 7.89 9.75 20.10
N HIS A 136 6.85 8.98 20.31
CA HIS A 136 5.88 9.22 21.38
C HIS A 136 6.10 8.34 22.61
N ILE A 137 7.21 7.65 22.65
CA ILE A 137 7.63 6.86 23.81
C ILE A 137 8.67 7.61 24.65
#